data_2e6b80aca7369d50913af0749eea2a17
#
_entry.id   2e6b80aca7369d50913af0749eea2a17
#
_cell.length_a   1.000
_cell.length_b   1.000
_cell.length_c   1.000
_cell.angle_alpha   90.00
_cell.angle_beta   90.00
_cell.angle_gamma   90.00
#
_symmetry.space_group_name_H-M   'P 1'
#
loop_
_entity.id
_entity.type
_entity.pdbx_description
1 polymer ?
#
loop_
_entity_poly.entity_id
_entity_poly.type
_entity_poly.pdbx_seq_one_letter_code
_entity_poly.pdbx_strand_id
1 'polypeptide(L)'
;FVSLFSFNFLCSQEFQGKAYYMSKTSFDLGEWGSKMSTEQKNQMKDRMKNMLEKTFILTFNKVESAFKEEERLGAPGQGRGWGSFGSSSGPRYKNIKEKISLEEIEFFGKKFLVSDDMNEIKWEMTNEQKKIGNYICFKAVAKKKAPFDWSGVFTPPRSRGNKPRGDKPKDSASKKPEVKTIDIPKTIDIVAWYAPQIPVSHGPAEYGGLPGLILELTTDQT
;
A
#
# COMPACT_ATOMS: atom_id res chain seq x y z
N PHE A 1 3.10 -41.84 -52.58
CA PHE A 1 2.57 -40.61 -51.95
C PHE A 1 3.24 -40.45 -50.57
N VAL A 2 4.26 -39.57 -50.46
CA VAL A 2 4.91 -39.24 -49.20
C VAL A 2 4.20 -38.00 -48.67
N SER A 3 3.38 -38.14 -47.60
CA SER A 3 2.72 -37.03 -46.88
C SER A 3 3.73 -36.40 -45.93
N LEU A 4 4.17 -35.19 -46.27
CA LEU A 4 5.05 -34.38 -45.42
C LEU A 4 4.20 -33.77 -44.31
N PHE A 5 4.25 -34.31 -43.07
CA PHE A 5 3.62 -33.75 -41.89
C PHE A 5 4.49 -32.62 -41.39
N SER A 6 4.12 -31.36 -41.70
CA SER A 6 4.76 -30.15 -41.14
C SER A 6 4.32 -30.01 -39.69
N PHE A 7 5.20 -30.37 -38.75
CA PHE A 7 5.05 -30.09 -37.34
C PHE A 7 5.32 -28.59 -37.13
N ASN A 8 4.24 -27.79 -37.04
CA ASN A 8 4.35 -26.41 -36.56
C ASN A 8 4.61 -26.44 -35.05
N PHE A 9 5.85 -26.20 -34.64
CA PHE A 9 6.19 -25.87 -33.26
C PHE A 9 5.56 -24.49 -32.96
N LEU A 10 4.37 -24.46 -32.36
CA LEU A 10 3.80 -23.30 -31.73
C LEU A 10 4.68 -22.96 -30.51
N CYS A 11 5.63 -22.05 -30.72
CA CYS A 11 6.40 -21.47 -29.65
C CYS A 11 5.40 -20.66 -28.78
N SER A 12 4.95 -21.25 -27.68
CA SER A 12 4.11 -20.56 -26.69
C SER A 12 4.97 -19.47 -26.10
N GLN A 13 4.82 -18.24 -26.57
CA GLN A 13 5.44 -17.07 -25.94
C GLN A 13 4.87 -16.98 -24.54
N GLU A 14 5.75 -17.07 -23.54
CA GLU A 14 5.35 -16.82 -22.15
C GLU A 14 4.79 -15.40 -22.04
N PHE A 15 3.54 -15.30 -21.60
CA PHE A 15 2.90 -14.02 -21.38
C PHE A 15 3.54 -13.34 -20.17
N GLN A 16 4.23 -12.24 -20.41
CA GLN A 16 4.86 -11.43 -19.38
C GLN A 16 4.63 -9.95 -19.63
N GLY A 17 4.65 -9.15 -18.57
CA GLY A 17 4.40 -7.73 -18.69
C GLY A 17 4.98 -6.93 -17.55
N LYS A 18 4.92 -5.59 -17.71
CA LYS A 18 5.29 -4.62 -16.70
C LYS A 18 4.21 -3.54 -16.64
N ALA A 19 3.76 -3.23 -15.42
CA ALA A 19 2.82 -2.15 -15.15
C ALA A 19 3.43 -1.14 -14.17
N TYR A 20 3.14 0.14 -14.39
CA TYR A 20 3.56 1.24 -13.52
C TYR A 20 2.35 1.78 -12.80
N TYR A 21 2.43 1.84 -11.46
CA TYR A 21 1.37 2.37 -10.61
C TYR A 21 1.84 3.64 -9.94
N MET A 22 1.08 4.71 -10.11
CA MET A 22 1.26 5.94 -9.34
C MET A 22 0.36 5.89 -8.11
N SER A 23 0.96 5.83 -6.93
CA SER A 23 0.25 5.90 -5.66
C SER A 23 0.09 7.35 -5.25
N LYS A 24 -1.13 7.71 -4.85
CA LYS A 24 -1.43 9.01 -4.25
C LYS A 24 -2.14 8.78 -2.93
N THR A 25 -1.53 9.26 -1.86
CA THR A 25 -2.14 9.21 -0.53
C THR A 25 -2.72 10.58 -0.23
N SER A 26 -4.00 10.64 0.10
CA SER A 26 -4.63 11.85 0.63
C SER A 26 -4.47 11.85 2.15
N PHE A 27 -4.11 13.00 2.69
CA PHE A 27 -3.96 13.19 4.12
C PHE A 27 -4.91 14.29 4.56
N ASP A 28 -5.83 13.95 5.47
CA ASP A 28 -6.69 14.94 6.10
C ASP A 28 -6.00 15.49 7.35
N LEU A 29 -5.83 16.80 7.40
CA LEU A 29 -5.21 17.51 8.52
C LEU A 29 -6.16 17.69 9.71
N GLY A 30 -7.43 17.29 9.57
CA GLY A 30 -8.45 17.42 10.61
C GLY A 30 -8.54 18.84 11.18
N GLU A 31 -8.81 18.93 12.47
CA GLU A 31 -8.91 20.22 13.20
C GLU A 31 -7.63 21.06 13.16
N TRP A 32 -6.47 20.42 13.06
CA TRP A 32 -5.18 21.13 12.95
C TRP A 32 -5.06 21.87 11.63
N GLY A 33 -5.55 21.26 10.54
CA GLY A 33 -5.60 21.90 9.24
C GLY A 33 -6.53 23.10 9.19
N SER A 34 -7.62 23.11 9.96
CA SER A 34 -8.57 24.24 9.98
C SER A 34 -7.95 25.55 10.47
N LYS A 35 -6.91 25.46 11.30
CA LYS A 35 -6.18 26.62 11.88
C LYS A 35 -5.03 27.13 10.99
N MET A 36 -4.76 26.47 9.86
CA MET A 36 -3.70 26.86 8.94
C MET A 36 -4.23 27.72 7.79
N SER A 37 -3.42 28.70 7.36
CA SER A 37 -3.72 29.45 6.14
C SER A 37 -3.64 28.57 4.90
N THR A 38 -4.24 29.01 3.80
CA THR A 38 -4.20 28.30 2.53
C THR A 38 -2.75 28.11 2.01
N GLU A 39 -1.92 29.15 2.21
CA GLU A 39 -0.50 29.10 1.83
C GLU A 39 0.27 28.07 2.65
N GLN A 40 0.05 28.02 3.96
CA GLN A 40 0.68 27.03 4.84
C GLN A 40 0.28 25.62 4.46
N LYS A 41 -1.01 25.38 4.12
CA LYS A 41 -1.48 24.08 3.63
C LYS A 41 -0.81 23.68 2.33
N ASN A 42 -0.65 24.61 1.39
CA ASN A 42 -0.01 24.36 0.11
C ASN A 42 1.48 24.05 0.28
N GLN A 43 2.20 24.86 1.07
CA GLN A 43 3.62 24.59 1.36
C GLN A 43 3.82 23.24 2.04
N MET A 44 2.93 22.85 2.92
CA MET A 44 2.99 21.54 3.57
C MET A 44 2.73 20.42 2.58
N LYS A 45 1.70 20.55 1.73
CA LYS A 45 1.43 19.58 0.65
C LYS A 45 2.63 19.42 -0.28
N ASP A 46 3.28 20.52 -0.68
CA ASP A 46 4.45 20.49 -1.55
C ASP A 46 5.65 19.78 -0.89
N ARG A 47 5.87 20.02 0.40
CA ARG A 47 6.92 19.32 1.17
C ARG A 47 6.65 17.83 1.31
N MET A 48 5.38 17.46 1.48
CA MET A 48 4.95 16.08 1.65
C MET A 48 4.72 15.34 0.31
N LYS A 49 4.69 16.05 -0.81
CA LYS A 49 4.39 15.49 -2.13
C LYS A 49 5.23 14.26 -2.44
N ASN A 50 6.54 14.33 -2.21
CA ASN A 50 7.47 13.21 -2.45
C ASN A 50 7.21 11.99 -1.54
N MET A 51 6.58 12.20 -0.38
CA MET A 51 6.18 11.12 0.53
C MET A 51 4.81 10.54 0.16
N LEU A 52 3.92 11.38 -0.38
CA LEU A 52 2.53 11.03 -0.67
C LEU A 52 2.34 10.49 -2.10
N GLU A 53 3.26 10.84 -3.02
CA GLU A 53 3.24 10.38 -4.40
C GLU A 53 4.44 9.46 -4.65
N LYS A 54 4.17 8.17 -4.86
CA LYS A 54 5.17 7.15 -5.13
C LYS A 54 4.83 6.44 -6.43
N THR A 55 5.87 6.03 -7.16
CA THR A 55 5.72 5.15 -8.32
C THR A 55 6.16 3.75 -7.96
N PHE A 56 5.37 2.77 -8.36
CA PHE A 56 5.67 1.36 -8.18
C PHE A 56 5.68 0.64 -9.51
N ILE A 57 6.49 -0.38 -9.60
CA ILE A 57 6.63 -1.24 -10.78
C ILE A 57 6.17 -2.63 -10.41
N LEU A 58 5.18 -3.15 -11.14
CA LEU A 58 4.78 -4.54 -11.12
C LEU A 58 5.33 -5.23 -12.37
N THR A 59 6.22 -6.18 -12.20
CA THR A 59 6.66 -7.11 -13.25
C THR A 59 5.94 -8.43 -13.04
N PHE A 60 5.37 -9.03 -14.09
CA PHE A 60 4.54 -10.22 -13.94
C PHE A 60 4.61 -11.14 -15.14
N ASN A 61 4.34 -12.41 -14.89
CA ASN A 61 3.96 -13.40 -15.85
C ASN A 61 2.58 -14.00 -15.45
N LYS A 62 2.18 -15.14 -16.00
CA LYS A 62 0.88 -15.76 -15.66
C LYS A 62 0.81 -16.29 -14.22
N VAL A 63 1.94 -16.62 -13.61
CA VAL A 63 2.02 -17.29 -12.31
C VAL A 63 2.63 -16.41 -11.24
N GLU A 64 3.61 -15.61 -11.62
CA GLU A 64 4.45 -14.86 -10.67
C GLU A 64 4.37 -13.37 -10.90
N SER A 65 4.57 -12.61 -9.84
CA SER A 65 4.71 -11.16 -9.92
C SER A 65 5.68 -10.62 -8.87
N ALA A 66 6.40 -9.55 -9.25
CA ALA A 66 7.25 -8.78 -8.36
C ALA A 66 6.81 -7.31 -8.37
N PHE A 67 6.49 -6.79 -7.21
CA PHE A 67 6.05 -5.40 -7.00
C PHE A 67 7.07 -4.66 -6.16
N LYS A 68 7.59 -3.54 -6.66
CA LYS A 68 8.58 -2.74 -5.94
C LYS A 68 8.39 -1.25 -6.20
N GLU A 69 8.80 -0.42 -5.25
CA GLU A 69 8.89 1.02 -5.44
C GLU A 69 9.97 1.33 -6.48
N GLU A 70 9.68 2.26 -7.39
CA GLU A 70 10.66 2.77 -8.34
C GLU A 70 11.65 3.67 -7.58
N GLU A 71 12.94 3.29 -7.63
CA GLU A 71 13.99 4.07 -6.99
C GLU A 71 14.14 5.41 -7.71
N ARG A 72 13.87 6.51 -7.00
CA ARG A 72 14.20 7.85 -7.48
C ARG A 72 15.57 8.22 -6.93
N LEU A 73 16.46 8.66 -7.80
CA LEU A 73 17.71 9.28 -7.40
C LEU A 73 17.38 10.58 -6.67
N GLY A 74 17.40 10.55 -5.34
CA GLY A 74 17.24 11.74 -4.51
C GLY A 74 18.40 12.70 -4.72
N ALA A 75 18.13 14.01 -4.66
CA ALA A 75 19.21 15.00 -4.65
C ALA A 75 20.15 14.73 -3.47
N PRO A 76 21.48 14.92 -3.64
CA PRO A 76 22.44 14.79 -2.56
C PRO A 76 22.04 15.70 -1.38
N GLY A 77 21.84 15.11 -0.20
CA GLY A 77 21.41 15.84 1.01
C GLY A 77 19.97 15.62 1.46
N GLN A 78 19.10 15.04 0.65
CA GLN A 78 17.83 14.49 1.13
C GLN A 78 18.07 13.09 1.69
N GLY A 79 18.66 13.04 2.89
CA GLY A 79 18.76 11.82 3.65
C GLY A 79 17.37 11.20 3.83
N ARG A 80 17.31 9.88 3.92
CA ARG A 80 16.11 9.13 4.33
C ARG A 80 15.50 9.86 5.52
N GLY A 81 14.43 10.62 5.28
CA GLY A 81 13.82 11.48 6.29
C GLY A 81 13.40 10.64 7.49
N TRP A 82 13.36 11.26 8.66
CA TRP A 82 12.93 10.66 9.93
C TRP A 82 11.58 9.89 9.86
N GLY A 83 10.80 10.06 8.81
CA GLY A 83 9.58 9.27 8.53
C GLY A 83 9.83 7.81 8.12
N SER A 84 11.08 7.40 7.84
CA SER A 84 11.45 6.01 7.56
C SER A 84 11.67 5.17 8.83
N PHE A 85 11.38 5.70 10.01
CA PHE A 85 11.49 5.00 11.30
C PHE A 85 10.32 4.05 11.59
N GLY A 86 9.47 3.79 10.63
CA GLY A 86 8.43 2.76 10.72
C GLY A 86 8.52 1.91 9.50
N SER A 87 8.63 0.61 9.64
CA SER A 87 8.42 -0.44 8.65
C SER A 87 8.21 0.07 7.20
N SER A 88 9.27 0.20 6.41
CA SER A 88 9.07 0.40 4.98
C SER A 88 8.80 -0.96 4.35
N SER A 89 7.60 -1.13 3.79
CA SER A 89 7.30 -2.24 2.90
C SER A 89 8.28 -2.23 1.72
N GLY A 90 9.11 -3.25 1.65
CA GLY A 90 10.05 -3.45 0.56
C GLY A 90 9.41 -4.13 -0.66
N PRO A 91 10.25 -4.69 -1.53
CA PRO A 91 9.78 -5.49 -2.64
C PRO A 91 8.91 -6.65 -2.19
N ARG A 92 7.83 -6.90 -2.92
CA ARG A 92 6.93 -8.02 -2.69
C ARG A 92 6.91 -8.94 -3.90
N TYR A 93 7.12 -10.23 -3.66
CA TYR A 93 6.98 -11.29 -4.65
C TYR A 93 5.72 -12.10 -4.34
N LYS A 94 4.99 -12.51 -5.38
CA LYS A 94 3.83 -13.40 -5.29
C LYS A 94 3.93 -14.53 -6.29
N ASN A 95 3.61 -15.74 -5.86
CA ASN A 95 3.42 -16.91 -6.72
C ASN A 95 1.99 -17.43 -6.51
N ILE A 96 1.14 -17.26 -7.54
CA ILE A 96 -0.28 -17.63 -7.47
C ILE A 96 -0.45 -19.15 -7.42
N LYS A 97 0.41 -19.91 -8.11
CA LYS A 97 0.33 -21.36 -8.17
C LYS A 97 0.67 -21.99 -6.82
N GLU A 98 1.69 -21.48 -6.16
CA GLU A 98 2.14 -21.95 -4.85
C GLU A 98 1.38 -21.28 -3.69
N LYS A 99 0.59 -20.25 -3.97
CA LYS A 99 -0.14 -19.42 -2.99
C LYS A 99 0.77 -18.77 -1.95
N ILE A 100 1.98 -18.40 -2.35
CA ILE A 100 3.00 -17.79 -1.48
C ILE A 100 3.15 -16.31 -1.81
N SER A 101 3.26 -15.50 -0.76
CA SER A 101 3.63 -14.08 -0.81
C SER A 101 4.88 -13.87 0.03
N LEU A 102 5.93 -13.32 -0.58
CA LEU A 102 7.17 -12.94 0.11
C LEU A 102 7.28 -11.42 0.13
N GLU A 103 7.57 -10.85 1.28
CA GLU A 103 7.76 -9.42 1.46
C GLU A 103 9.08 -9.14 2.18
N GLU A 104 9.89 -8.25 1.62
CA GLU A 104 11.06 -7.72 2.31
C GLU A 104 10.62 -6.59 3.24
N ILE A 105 10.91 -6.70 4.53
CA ILE A 105 10.64 -5.67 5.53
C ILE A 105 11.94 -5.23 6.15
N GLU A 106 12.20 -3.91 6.18
CA GLU A 106 13.33 -3.35 6.91
C GLU A 106 12.86 -2.82 8.26
N PHE A 107 13.45 -3.36 9.32
CA PHE A 107 13.16 -2.96 10.70
C PHE A 107 14.47 -2.71 11.46
N PHE A 108 14.65 -1.50 11.96
CA PHE A 108 15.89 -1.05 12.62
C PHE A 108 17.18 -1.36 11.84
N GLY A 109 17.18 -1.12 10.51
CA GLY A 109 18.33 -1.37 9.64
C GLY A 109 18.62 -2.84 9.36
N LYS A 110 17.76 -3.76 9.82
CA LYS A 110 17.82 -5.18 9.48
C LYS A 110 16.73 -5.52 8.50
N LYS A 111 17.08 -6.29 7.47
CA LYS A 111 16.16 -6.78 6.46
C LYS A 111 15.64 -8.16 6.83
N PHE A 112 14.34 -8.33 6.78
CA PHE A 112 13.64 -9.58 7.02
C PHE A 112 12.86 -9.96 5.77
N LEU A 113 12.88 -11.24 5.43
CA LEU A 113 11.99 -11.80 4.42
C LEU A 113 10.84 -12.46 5.14
N VAL A 114 9.65 -11.90 5.01
CA VAL A 114 8.42 -12.44 5.58
C VAL A 114 7.73 -13.27 4.50
N SER A 115 7.43 -14.51 4.83
CA SER A 115 6.67 -15.43 3.97
C SER A 115 5.29 -15.62 4.57
N ASP A 116 4.27 -15.24 3.80
CA ASP A 116 2.87 -15.41 4.17
C ASP A 116 2.13 -16.21 3.09
N ASP A 117 1.11 -16.95 3.52
CA ASP A 117 0.14 -17.50 2.59
C ASP A 117 -0.65 -16.38 1.93
N MET A 118 -0.92 -16.52 0.65
CA MET A 118 -1.75 -15.54 -0.07
C MET A 118 -3.17 -15.57 0.50
N ASN A 119 -3.56 -14.50 1.19
CA ASN A 119 -4.94 -14.31 1.65
C ASN A 119 -5.87 -14.11 0.45
N GLU A 120 -6.86 -14.96 0.30
CA GLU A 120 -7.88 -14.80 -0.71
C GLU A 120 -8.79 -13.61 -0.35
N ILE A 121 -8.77 -12.61 -1.21
CA ILE A 121 -9.66 -11.46 -1.10
C ILE A 121 -11.00 -11.85 -1.71
N LYS A 122 -12.07 -11.73 -0.94
CA LYS A 122 -13.42 -11.97 -1.43
C LYS A 122 -13.91 -10.76 -2.21
N TRP A 123 -13.80 -10.84 -3.53
CA TRP A 123 -14.24 -9.79 -4.42
C TRP A 123 -15.72 -9.94 -4.78
N GLU A 124 -16.46 -8.84 -4.70
CA GLU A 124 -17.80 -8.70 -5.23
C GLU A 124 -17.71 -7.93 -6.55
N MET A 125 -18.02 -8.60 -7.67
CA MET A 125 -17.96 -7.99 -8.99
C MET A 125 -19.20 -7.15 -9.24
N THR A 126 -19.02 -5.95 -9.79
CA THR A 126 -20.13 -5.07 -10.17
C THR A 126 -20.25 -4.97 -11.69
N ASN A 127 -21.38 -4.43 -12.17
CA ASN A 127 -21.61 -4.21 -13.60
C ASN A 127 -21.02 -2.87 -14.09
N GLU A 128 -20.35 -2.12 -13.22
CA GLU A 128 -19.76 -0.84 -13.59
C GLU A 128 -18.51 -1.03 -14.44
N GLN A 129 -18.41 -0.21 -15.48
CA GLN A 129 -17.29 -0.22 -16.41
C GLN A 129 -16.72 1.17 -16.57
N LYS A 130 -15.40 1.26 -16.75
CA LYS A 130 -14.72 2.49 -17.19
C LYS A 130 -13.55 2.18 -18.09
N LYS A 131 -13.14 3.15 -18.89
CA LYS A 131 -11.95 3.05 -19.72
C LYS A 131 -10.74 3.62 -18.98
N ILE A 132 -9.67 2.81 -18.87
CA ILE A 132 -8.36 3.24 -18.35
C ILE A 132 -7.33 3.03 -19.46
N GLY A 133 -6.80 4.12 -19.99
CA GLY A 133 -5.95 4.04 -21.19
C GLY A 133 -6.69 3.43 -22.36
N ASN A 134 -6.19 2.30 -22.87
CA ASN A 134 -6.79 1.56 -23.98
C ASN A 134 -7.65 0.38 -23.53
N TYR A 135 -7.77 0.15 -22.20
CA TYR A 135 -8.46 -1.02 -21.64
C TYR A 135 -9.84 -0.66 -21.11
N ILE A 136 -10.80 -1.56 -21.33
CA ILE A 136 -12.10 -1.51 -20.67
C ILE A 136 -11.98 -2.27 -19.36
N CYS A 137 -12.17 -1.57 -18.25
CA CYS A 137 -12.04 -2.12 -16.91
C CYS A 137 -13.40 -2.30 -16.25
N PHE A 138 -13.50 -3.36 -15.46
CA PHE A 138 -14.66 -3.67 -14.63
C PHE A 138 -14.34 -3.39 -13.17
N LYS A 139 -15.35 -2.97 -12.42
CA LYS A 139 -15.23 -2.67 -11.01
C LYS A 139 -15.48 -3.92 -10.17
N ALA A 140 -14.63 -4.13 -9.18
CA ALA A 140 -14.84 -5.08 -8.11
C ALA A 140 -14.63 -4.38 -6.76
N VAL A 141 -15.40 -4.77 -5.75
CA VAL A 141 -15.30 -4.24 -4.40
C VAL A 141 -14.99 -5.36 -3.42
N ALA A 142 -14.27 -5.04 -2.35
CA ALA A 142 -13.97 -5.99 -1.29
C ALA A 142 -13.84 -5.27 0.05
N LYS A 143 -14.00 -6.03 1.14
CA LYS A 143 -13.73 -5.56 2.50
C LYS A 143 -12.62 -6.38 3.11
N LYS A 144 -11.62 -5.72 3.65
CA LYS A 144 -10.50 -6.36 4.34
C LYS A 144 -10.42 -5.85 5.77
N LYS A 145 -10.07 -6.72 6.71
CA LYS A 145 -9.75 -6.26 8.07
C LYS A 145 -8.54 -5.34 8.02
N ALA A 146 -8.63 -4.20 8.69
CA ALA A 146 -7.51 -3.29 8.81
C ALA A 146 -6.32 -4.03 9.46
N PRO A 147 -5.09 -3.87 8.94
CA PRO A 147 -3.91 -4.36 9.63
C PRO A 147 -3.80 -3.65 10.99
N PHE A 148 -3.23 -4.34 11.97
CA PHE A 148 -3.01 -3.75 13.29
C PHE A 148 -2.07 -2.54 13.16
N ASP A 149 -2.57 -1.37 13.53
CA ASP A 149 -1.77 -0.13 13.50
C ASP A 149 -0.89 -0.04 14.75
N TRP A 150 0.42 -0.25 14.57
CA TRP A 150 1.42 -0.11 15.62
C TRP A 150 1.75 1.36 15.93
N SER A 151 1.32 2.31 15.12
CA SER A 151 1.67 3.74 15.29
C SER A 151 1.16 4.30 16.62
N GLY A 152 0.01 3.80 17.09
CA GLY A 152 -0.57 4.17 18.37
C GLY A 152 0.20 3.61 19.58
N VAL A 153 0.94 2.51 19.41
CA VAL A 153 1.67 1.83 20.50
C VAL A 153 2.98 2.56 20.83
N PHE A 154 3.57 3.25 19.86
CA PHE A 154 4.86 3.94 19.97
C PHE A 154 4.72 5.47 20.06
N THR A 155 3.58 6.02 20.49
CA THR A 155 3.53 7.44 20.79
C THR A 155 4.42 7.72 22.01
N PRO A 156 5.59 8.40 21.84
CA PRO A 156 6.39 8.77 22.99
C PRO A 156 5.55 9.65 23.91
N PRO A 157 5.66 9.48 25.24
CA PRO A 157 4.94 10.34 26.17
C PRO A 157 5.29 11.77 25.84
N ARG A 158 4.26 12.58 25.49
CA ARG A 158 4.45 14.01 25.21
C ARG A 158 5.23 14.60 26.35
N SER A 159 6.45 15.05 26.09
CA SER A 159 7.27 15.81 27.02
C SER A 159 6.43 16.93 27.57
N ARG A 160 6.08 16.83 28.86
CA ARG A 160 5.45 17.92 29.62
C ARG A 160 6.38 19.10 29.53
N GLY A 161 5.99 20.10 28.74
CA GLY A 161 6.65 21.37 28.69
C GLY A 161 6.91 21.89 30.12
N ASN A 162 8.11 22.38 30.32
CA ASN A 162 8.65 23.00 31.49
C ASN A 162 7.63 23.94 32.13
N LYS A 163 6.96 23.48 33.20
CA LYS A 163 6.24 24.41 34.10
C LYS A 163 7.21 24.89 35.18
N PRO A 164 7.24 26.20 35.48
CA PRO A 164 8.07 26.72 36.57
C PRO A 164 7.67 26.09 37.90
N ARG A 165 8.67 25.84 38.70
CA ARG A 165 8.63 25.25 40.04
C ARG A 165 7.91 26.22 41.00
N GLY A 166 6.69 25.89 41.37
CA GLY A 166 5.94 26.56 42.45
C GLY A 166 5.25 25.50 43.28
N ASP A 167 5.54 25.55 44.56
CA ASP A 167 5.02 24.84 45.73
C ASP A 167 4.00 23.71 45.63
N LYS A 168 4.33 22.66 46.42
CA LYS A 168 3.49 21.51 46.71
C LYS A 168 2.25 21.89 47.54
N PRO A 169 1.12 21.17 47.34
CA PRO A 169 0.68 20.31 48.43
C PRO A 169 0.50 18.85 48.02
N LYS A 170 0.67 18.00 49.02
CA LYS A 170 0.43 16.58 49.04
C LYS A 170 -1.06 16.27 48.84
N ASP A 171 -1.29 15.00 48.38
CA ASP A 171 -2.54 14.28 48.23
C ASP A 171 -3.30 14.49 46.94
N SER A 172 -3.05 13.51 46.04
CA SER A 172 -4.07 13.09 45.09
C SER A 172 -3.71 11.69 44.58
N ALA A 173 -4.60 10.77 44.83
CA ALA A 173 -4.64 9.41 44.36
C ALA A 173 -4.27 9.30 42.88
N SER A 174 -3.42 8.35 42.58
CA SER A 174 -3.01 7.97 41.24
C SER A 174 -4.24 7.59 40.39
N LYS A 175 -4.74 8.53 39.60
CA LYS A 175 -5.60 8.19 38.47
C LYS A 175 -4.71 7.47 37.46
N LYS A 176 -4.95 6.14 37.34
CA LYS A 176 -4.49 5.35 36.18
C LYS A 176 -4.73 6.18 34.91
N PRO A 177 -3.74 6.28 34.00
CA PRO A 177 -3.99 6.90 32.71
C PRO A 177 -5.09 6.08 32.02
N GLU A 178 -6.21 6.71 31.76
CA GLU A 178 -7.28 6.20 30.93
C GLU A 178 -6.67 6.00 29.53
N VAL A 179 -6.43 4.76 29.18
CA VAL A 179 -6.03 4.39 27.82
C VAL A 179 -7.22 4.74 26.94
N LYS A 180 -7.16 5.89 26.25
CA LYS A 180 -8.13 6.19 25.20
C LYS A 180 -7.99 5.08 24.17
N THR A 181 -8.97 4.21 24.14
CA THR A 181 -9.12 3.21 23.07
C THR A 181 -9.22 4.00 21.79
N ILE A 182 -8.17 3.97 20.97
CA ILE A 182 -8.22 4.50 19.62
C ILE A 182 -9.15 3.56 18.87
N ASP A 183 -10.28 4.09 18.39
CA ASP A 183 -11.16 3.34 17.49
C ASP A 183 -10.39 3.09 16.19
N ILE A 184 -9.77 1.92 16.11
CA ILE A 184 -9.09 1.45 14.90
C ILE A 184 -10.20 1.01 13.95
N PRO A 185 -10.24 1.52 12.71
CA PRO A 185 -11.22 1.08 11.74
C PRO A 185 -11.14 -0.45 11.59
N LYS A 186 -12.23 -1.13 11.82
CA LYS A 186 -12.26 -2.61 11.83
C LYS A 186 -12.17 -3.18 10.42
N THR A 187 -12.45 -2.39 9.40
CA THR A 187 -12.46 -2.80 7.99
C THR A 187 -11.98 -1.68 7.09
N ILE A 188 -11.36 -2.07 5.99
CA ILE A 188 -10.96 -1.19 4.89
C ILE A 188 -11.82 -1.57 3.70
N ASP A 189 -12.50 -0.59 3.10
CA ASP A 189 -13.20 -0.76 1.85
C ASP A 189 -12.22 -0.63 0.68
N ILE A 190 -12.27 -1.59 -0.24
CA ILE A 190 -11.35 -1.69 -1.36
C ILE A 190 -12.17 -1.66 -2.64
N VAL A 191 -11.79 -0.77 -3.56
CA VAL A 191 -12.34 -0.69 -4.91
C VAL A 191 -11.23 -0.96 -5.90
N ALA A 192 -11.40 -1.98 -6.74
CA ALA A 192 -10.47 -2.35 -7.78
C ALA A 192 -11.12 -2.22 -9.17
N TRP A 193 -10.34 -1.73 -10.14
CA TRP A 193 -10.69 -1.74 -11.54
C TRP A 193 -9.72 -2.64 -12.28
N TYR A 194 -10.22 -3.73 -12.86
CA TYR A 194 -9.40 -4.73 -13.53
C TYR A 194 -9.73 -4.86 -15.01
N ALA A 195 -8.73 -5.20 -15.80
CA ALA A 195 -8.83 -5.36 -17.25
C ALA A 195 -8.74 -6.83 -17.65
N PRO A 196 -9.84 -7.47 -18.07
CA PRO A 196 -9.82 -8.87 -18.54
C PRO A 196 -8.99 -9.08 -19.81
N GLN A 197 -8.73 -8.00 -20.58
CA GLN A 197 -7.86 -8.06 -21.77
C GLN A 197 -6.40 -8.39 -21.42
N ILE A 198 -6.01 -8.23 -20.13
CA ILE A 198 -4.72 -8.66 -19.61
C ILE A 198 -4.99 -9.83 -18.66
N PRO A 199 -4.97 -11.09 -19.16
CA PRO A 199 -5.52 -12.25 -18.46
C PRO A 199 -4.55 -12.81 -17.41
N VAL A 200 -4.25 -12.01 -16.38
CA VAL A 200 -3.44 -12.38 -15.21
C VAL A 200 -4.15 -11.94 -13.95
N SER A 201 -4.06 -12.75 -12.89
CA SER A 201 -4.72 -12.46 -11.61
C SER A 201 -3.84 -11.64 -10.67
N HIS A 202 -3.07 -10.70 -11.20
CA HIS A 202 -2.15 -9.86 -10.44
C HIS A 202 -2.68 -8.44 -10.24
N GLY A 203 -2.10 -7.75 -9.27
CA GLY A 203 -2.37 -6.35 -8.97
C GLY A 203 -1.30 -5.75 -8.06
N PRO A 204 -1.42 -4.46 -7.69
CA PRO A 204 -0.46 -3.77 -6.84
C PRO A 204 -0.42 -4.38 -5.44
N ALA A 205 0.72 -4.30 -4.77
CA ALA A 205 0.96 -4.80 -3.42
C ALA A 205 0.45 -6.24 -3.20
N GLU A 206 -0.34 -6.48 -2.14
CA GLU A 206 -0.95 -7.77 -1.84
C GLU A 206 -2.18 -8.10 -2.69
N TYR A 207 -2.71 -7.15 -3.44
CA TYR A 207 -3.97 -7.30 -4.16
C TYR A 207 -3.83 -8.16 -5.42
N GLY A 208 -4.88 -8.91 -5.73
CA GLY A 208 -4.96 -9.81 -6.89
C GLY A 208 -6.18 -10.70 -6.80
N GLY A 209 -6.23 -11.77 -7.62
CA GLY A 209 -7.33 -12.75 -7.60
C GLY A 209 -8.53 -12.40 -8.48
N LEU A 210 -8.49 -11.27 -9.22
CA LEU A 210 -9.49 -10.92 -10.22
C LEU A 210 -9.15 -11.55 -11.58
N PRO A 211 -10.16 -11.77 -12.47
CA PRO A 211 -9.94 -12.34 -13.79
C PRO A 211 -9.37 -11.32 -14.79
N GLY A 212 -8.28 -10.65 -14.42
CA GLY A 212 -7.60 -9.63 -15.18
C GLY A 212 -6.68 -8.79 -14.30
N LEU A 213 -5.71 -8.11 -14.91
CA LEU A 213 -4.80 -7.23 -14.19
C LEU A 213 -5.56 -6.07 -13.55
N ILE A 214 -5.33 -5.83 -12.27
CA ILE A 214 -5.86 -4.64 -11.59
C ILE A 214 -5.07 -3.42 -12.06
N LEU A 215 -5.74 -2.47 -12.74
CA LEU A 215 -5.13 -1.25 -13.25
C LEU A 215 -5.26 -0.07 -12.29
N GLU A 216 -6.30 -0.06 -11.47
CA GLU A 216 -6.51 0.97 -10.44
C GLU A 216 -7.07 0.35 -9.18
N LEU A 217 -6.57 0.80 -8.05
CA LEU A 217 -6.98 0.35 -6.74
C LEU A 217 -7.16 1.57 -5.83
N THR A 218 -8.28 1.62 -5.14
CA THR A 218 -8.55 2.62 -4.10
C THR A 218 -8.87 1.90 -2.81
N THR A 219 -8.24 2.32 -1.73
CA THR A 219 -8.53 1.84 -0.38
C THR A 219 -8.99 3.00 0.47
N ASP A 220 -10.12 2.86 1.14
CA ASP A 220 -10.65 3.85 2.07
C ASP A 220 -10.71 3.25 3.47
N GLN A 221 -10.21 3.99 4.45
CA GLN A 221 -10.29 3.59 5.86
C GLN A 221 -11.53 4.27 6.46
N THR A 222 -12.55 3.49 6.67
CA THR A 222 -13.82 3.90 7.34
C THR A 222 -13.78 3.60 8.83
#